data_185cb6a827feb8989273b52dd1cb3f34
#
_entry.id   185cb6a827feb8989273b52dd1cb3f34
#
_cell.length_a   1.000
_cell.length_b   1.000
_cell.length_c   1.000
_cell.angle_alpha   90.00
_cell.angle_beta   90.00
_cell.angle_gamma   90.00
#
_symmetry.space_group_name_H-M   'P 1'
#
loop_
_entity.id
_entity.type
_entity.pdbx_description
1 polymer ?
#
loop_
_entity_poly.entity_id
_entity_poly.type
_entity_poly.pdbx_seq_one_letter_code
_entity_poly.pdbx_strand_id
1 'polypeptide(L)'
;SRGYKRKTKGFQQVTADGTAKEYGDEPLQIKRKFPQVTVAVDKSRKEGCMFLSNPDLLQTSKKARRCIHKDMPKADIIVLDDAFQHRALKPDFSVVLVDYNRPVFKDHLMPFGRLRDLPSRLSAADVLIVTKCPTYIDDEQRAEWASNLGIKEFDPQTCMGTRKNGKKQRILFTSIAYDTPQAVFPEGDSRYLYAKRLILFSGIANDTPLRNFLCGDYKIVKHFNFPDHHKFSRADILSIRNAADVHPTSVVMTTEKDCQRVRDSK
;
A
#
# COMPACT_ATOMS: atom_id res chain seq x y z
N SER A 1 5.92 -2.85 -9.98
CA SER A 1 5.50 -1.45 -9.76
C SER A 1 6.06 -0.50 -10.82
N ARG A 2 5.54 0.74 -10.91
CA ARG A 2 6.14 1.80 -11.76
C ARG A 2 7.31 2.52 -11.09
N GLY A 3 7.41 2.45 -9.78
CA GLY A 3 8.39 3.22 -9.01
C GLY A 3 8.10 4.72 -9.10
N TYR A 4 7.01 5.18 -8.52
CA TYR A 4 6.60 6.60 -8.57
C TYR A 4 7.71 7.51 -8.05
N LYS A 5 8.01 8.60 -8.78
CA LYS A 5 9.09 9.58 -8.48
C LYS A 5 10.52 9.02 -8.44
N ARG A 6 10.78 7.79 -8.87
CA ARG A 6 12.16 7.26 -8.95
C ARG A 6 13.01 8.02 -9.98
N LYS A 7 14.31 8.09 -9.74
CA LYS A 7 15.27 8.72 -10.66
C LYS A 7 15.84 7.73 -11.68
N THR A 8 15.88 6.44 -11.36
CA THR A 8 16.37 5.40 -12.28
C THR A 8 15.43 5.21 -13.45
N LYS A 9 15.93 4.79 -14.59
CA LYS A 9 15.16 4.58 -15.83
C LYS A 9 15.23 3.12 -16.27
N GLY A 10 14.23 2.71 -17.06
CA GLY A 10 14.10 1.34 -17.56
C GLY A 10 13.77 0.35 -16.45
N PHE A 11 13.89 -0.93 -16.76
CA PHE A 11 13.71 -2.00 -15.78
C PHE A 11 14.80 -1.95 -14.72
N GLN A 12 14.41 -2.09 -13.45
CA GLN A 12 15.32 -2.24 -12.31
C GLN A 12 14.76 -3.30 -11.35
N GLN A 13 15.64 -4.19 -10.92
CA GLN A 13 15.38 -5.03 -9.76
C GLN A 13 15.62 -4.22 -8.48
N VAL A 14 14.71 -4.28 -7.54
CA VAL A 14 14.79 -3.56 -6.27
C VAL A 14 15.61 -4.36 -5.28
N THR A 15 16.62 -3.75 -4.69
CA THR A 15 17.43 -4.31 -3.62
C THR A 15 17.07 -3.69 -2.27
N ALA A 16 17.26 -4.42 -1.17
CA ALA A 16 16.87 -3.95 0.16
C ALA A 16 17.74 -2.80 0.69
N ASP A 17 18.99 -2.73 0.24
CA ASP A 17 19.99 -1.70 0.52
C ASP A 17 19.85 -0.44 -0.34
N GLY A 18 19.03 -0.50 -1.39
CA GLY A 18 18.76 0.64 -2.26
C GLY A 18 17.96 1.75 -1.60
N THR A 19 17.78 2.85 -2.30
CA THR A 19 17.12 4.06 -1.81
C THR A 19 15.77 4.30 -2.46
N ALA A 20 14.89 5.05 -1.79
CA ALA A 20 13.62 5.51 -2.35
C ALA A 20 13.80 6.38 -3.61
N LYS A 21 14.93 7.07 -3.75
CA LYS A 21 15.27 7.84 -4.96
C LYS A 21 15.54 6.93 -6.16
N GLU A 22 16.07 5.74 -5.94
CA GLU A 22 16.37 4.77 -7.01
C GLU A 22 15.14 4.01 -7.45
N TYR A 23 14.29 3.56 -6.52
CA TYR A 23 13.23 2.60 -6.81
C TYR A 23 11.81 3.12 -6.55
N GLY A 24 11.65 4.17 -5.74
CA GLY A 24 10.37 4.63 -5.17
C GLY A 24 10.11 4.04 -3.79
N ASP A 25 9.32 4.75 -2.98
CA ASP A 25 9.06 4.38 -1.57
C ASP A 25 8.38 3.01 -1.44
N GLU A 26 7.27 2.79 -2.17
CA GLU A 26 6.46 1.58 -2.06
C GLU A 26 7.20 0.30 -2.51
N PRO A 27 7.88 0.25 -3.67
CA PRO A 27 8.64 -0.94 -4.06
C PRO A 27 9.75 -1.27 -3.09
N LEU A 28 10.43 -0.26 -2.53
CA LEU A 28 11.47 -0.47 -1.55
C LEU A 28 10.92 -1.00 -0.23
N GLN A 29 9.79 -0.48 0.24
CA GLN A 29 9.09 -1.00 1.42
C GLN A 29 8.71 -2.46 1.25
N ILE A 30 8.13 -2.82 0.09
CA ILE A 30 7.78 -4.22 -0.23
C ILE A 30 9.02 -5.11 -0.19
N LYS A 31 10.13 -4.68 -0.79
CA LYS A 31 11.37 -5.48 -0.82
C LYS A 31 11.97 -5.69 0.57
N ARG A 32 11.96 -4.65 1.41
CA ARG A 32 12.46 -4.74 2.79
C ARG A 32 11.58 -5.63 3.68
N LYS A 33 10.25 -5.57 3.48
CA LYS A 33 9.29 -6.39 4.22
C LYS A 33 9.30 -7.86 3.79
N PHE A 34 9.53 -8.11 2.50
CA PHE A 34 9.54 -9.44 1.89
C PHE A 34 10.86 -9.67 1.14
N PRO A 35 11.99 -9.90 1.84
CA PRO A 35 13.30 -10.01 1.22
C PRO A 35 13.41 -11.15 0.19
N GLN A 36 12.64 -12.22 0.37
CA GLN A 36 12.59 -13.38 -0.52
C GLN A 36 11.86 -13.12 -1.84
N VAL A 37 11.03 -12.06 -1.91
CA VAL A 37 10.26 -11.74 -3.11
C VAL A 37 11.11 -10.90 -4.08
N THR A 38 11.10 -11.27 -5.36
CA THR A 38 11.67 -10.43 -6.42
C THR A 38 10.76 -9.23 -6.67
N VAL A 39 11.24 -8.04 -6.35
CA VAL A 39 10.53 -6.79 -6.61
C VAL A 39 11.21 -6.08 -7.77
N ALA A 40 10.42 -5.65 -8.75
CA ALA A 40 10.93 -4.91 -9.91
C ALA A 40 10.12 -3.65 -10.20
N VAL A 41 10.77 -2.66 -10.77
CA VAL A 41 10.14 -1.41 -11.21
C VAL A 41 10.45 -1.15 -12.67
N ASP A 42 9.39 -0.85 -13.44
CA ASP A 42 9.49 -0.42 -14.83
C ASP A 42 8.35 0.55 -15.17
N LYS A 43 8.62 1.51 -16.05
CA LYS A 43 7.58 2.37 -16.62
C LYS A 43 6.64 1.57 -17.51
N SER A 44 7.17 0.62 -18.28
CA SER A 44 6.44 -0.31 -19.14
C SER A 44 6.17 -1.63 -18.40
N ARG A 45 4.95 -1.81 -17.90
CA ARG A 45 4.57 -3.08 -17.24
C ARG A 45 4.72 -4.30 -18.15
N LYS A 46 4.45 -4.14 -19.47
CA LYS A 46 4.64 -5.22 -20.44
C LYS A 46 6.11 -5.64 -20.53
N GLU A 47 7.01 -4.68 -20.57
CA GLU A 47 8.46 -4.92 -20.59
C GLU A 47 8.94 -5.53 -19.28
N GLY A 48 8.45 -5.00 -18.14
CA GLY A 48 8.75 -5.56 -16.83
C GLY A 48 8.32 -7.02 -16.68
N CYS A 49 7.11 -7.38 -17.12
CA CYS A 49 6.65 -8.76 -17.13
C CYS A 49 7.51 -9.65 -18.05
N MET A 50 7.90 -9.15 -19.23
CA MET A 50 8.76 -9.89 -20.15
C MET A 50 10.11 -10.26 -19.49
N PHE A 51 10.75 -9.31 -18.80
CA PHE A 51 12.01 -9.58 -18.11
C PHE A 51 11.85 -10.49 -16.89
N LEU A 52 10.77 -10.36 -16.14
CA LEU A 52 10.48 -11.26 -15.01
C LEU A 52 10.20 -12.69 -15.47
N SER A 53 9.53 -12.89 -16.61
CA SER A 53 9.27 -14.21 -17.18
C SER A 53 10.49 -14.82 -17.88
N ASN A 54 11.42 -13.98 -18.39
CA ASN A 54 12.59 -14.41 -19.15
C ASN A 54 13.82 -13.59 -18.72
N PRO A 55 14.42 -13.87 -17.56
CA PRO A 55 15.52 -13.08 -17.00
C PRO A 55 16.77 -13.02 -17.88
N ASP A 56 17.03 -14.05 -18.68
CA ASP A 56 18.17 -14.11 -19.61
C ASP A 56 18.17 -12.93 -20.60
N LEU A 57 17.00 -12.38 -20.91
CA LEU A 57 16.89 -11.19 -21.74
C LEU A 57 17.51 -9.95 -21.12
N LEU A 58 17.73 -9.92 -19.82
CA LEU A 58 18.42 -8.82 -19.15
C LEU A 58 19.91 -8.71 -19.57
N GLN A 59 20.52 -9.81 -19.97
CA GLN A 59 21.91 -9.85 -20.42
C GLN A 59 22.04 -9.38 -21.86
N THR A 60 21.07 -9.72 -22.72
CA THR A 60 21.17 -9.55 -24.17
C THR A 60 20.39 -8.35 -24.72
N SER A 61 19.31 -7.94 -24.05
CA SER A 61 18.41 -6.91 -24.57
C SER A 61 18.98 -5.49 -24.41
N LYS A 62 18.97 -4.72 -25.49
CA LYS A 62 19.28 -3.29 -25.46
C LYS A 62 18.38 -2.48 -24.51
N LYS A 63 17.15 -2.96 -24.24
CA LYS A 63 16.21 -2.34 -23.31
C LYS A 63 16.64 -2.49 -21.85
N ALA A 64 17.36 -3.56 -21.52
CA ALA A 64 17.90 -3.81 -20.20
C ALA A 64 19.27 -3.15 -19.93
N ARG A 65 19.82 -2.37 -20.87
CA ARG A 65 21.17 -1.77 -20.73
C ARG A 65 21.34 -0.89 -19.48
N ARG A 66 20.23 -0.36 -18.94
CA ARG A 66 20.23 0.49 -17.74
C ARG A 66 19.90 -0.29 -16.46
N CYS A 67 19.65 -1.57 -16.57
CA CYS A 67 19.42 -2.43 -15.42
C CYS A 67 20.72 -2.63 -14.66
N ILE A 68 20.72 -2.31 -13.37
CA ILE A 68 21.91 -2.41 -12.51
C ILE A 68 22.13 -3.87 -12.10
N HIS A 69 21.08 -4.50 -11.59
CA HIS A 69 21.11 -5.90 -11.13
C HIS A 69 20.37 -6.77 -12.13
N LYS A 70 21.12 -7.62 -12.85
CA LYS A 70 20.59 -8.43 -13.96
C LYS A 70 20.39 -9.89 -13.59
N ASP A 71 20.88 -10.29 -12.44
CA ASP A 71 20.74 -11.66 -11.95
C ASP A 71 19.49 -11.77 -11.07
N MET A 72 18.51 -12.51 -11.54
CA MET A 72 17.27 -12.77 -10.82
C MET A 72 16.62 -14.08 -11.29
N PRO A 73 15.89 -14.78 -10.41
CA PRO A 73 15.15 -15.98 -10.79
C PRO A 73 14.01 -15.63 -11.75
N LYS A 74 13.64 -16.61 -12.59
CA LYS A 74 12.40 -16.54 -13.37
C LYS A 74 11.19 -16.52 -12.43
N ALA A 75 10.25 -15.64 -12.72
CA ALA A 75 9.02 -15.53 -11.94
C ALA A 75 7.97 -16.51 -12.48
N ASP A 76 7.39 -17.32 -11.60
CA ASP A 76 6.22 -18.18 -11.90
C ASP A 76 4.92 -17.37 -11.81
N ILE A 77 4.85 -16.44 -10.87
CA ILE A 77 3.70 -15.55 -10.64
C ILE A 77 4.19 -14.10 -10.62
N ILE A 78 3.51 -13.24 -11.37
CA ILE A 78 3.80 -11.81 -11.42
C ILE A 78 2.61 -11.02 -10.87
N VAL A 79 2.81 -10.36 -9.73
CA VAL A 79 1.81 -9.47 -9.13
C VAL A 79 2.03 -8.04 -9.59
N LEU A 80 1.00 -7.44 -10.18
CA LEU A 80 1.02 -6.05 -10.65
C LEU A 80 0.29 -5.16 -9.66
N ASP A 81 1.01 -4.21 -9.09
CA ASP A 81 0.47 -3.20 -8.20
C ASP A 81 -0.09 -1.99 -8.96
N ASP A 82 -1.26 -1.46 -8.50
CA ASP A 82 -2.01 -0.34 -9.11
C ASP A 82 -2.11 -0.44 -10.63
N ALA A 83 -2.58 -1.60 -11.14
CA ALA A 83 -2.51 -1.93 -12.55
C ALA A 83 -3.87 -2.04 -13.25
N PHE A 84 -4.98 -1.95 -12.55
CA PHE A 84 -6.31 -2.25 -13.10
C PHE A 84 -6.68 -1.40 -14.32
N GLN A 85 -6.22 -0.14 -14.40
CA GLN A 85 -6.45 0.74 -15.56
C GLN A 85 -5.45 0.53 -16.71
N HIS A 86 -4.49 -0.40 -16.57
CA HIS A 86 -3.45 -0.61 -17.58
C HIS A 86 -3.92 -1.56 -18.69
N ARG A 87 -4.46 -1.00 -19.79
CA ARG A 87 -5.10 -1.77 -20.88
C ARG A 87 -4.13 -2.55 -21.78
N ALA A 88 -2.84 -2.21 -21.77
CA ALA A 88 -1.84 -2.85 -22.63
C ALA A 88 -1.41 -4.26 -22.15
N LEU A 89 -1.87 -4.69 -21.00
CA LEU A 89 -1.58 -6.00 -20.42
C LEU A 89 -2.88 -6.56 -19.85
N LYS A 90 -3.27 -7.75 -20.29
CA LYS A 90 -4.41 -8.48 -19.74
C LYS A 90 -3.90 -9.42 -18.65
N PRO A 91 -4.31 -9.23 -17.38
CA PRO A 91 -3.96 -10.19 -16.32
C PRO A 91 -4.82 -11.45 -16.44
N ASP A 92 -4.32 -12.57 -15.95
CA ASP A 92 -5.07 -13.83 -15.82
C ASP A 92 -6.09 -13.74 -14.68
N PHE A 93 -5.76 -12.96 -13.64
CA PHE A 93 -6.61 -12.75 -12.47
C PHE A 93 -6.50 -11.30 -11.97
N SER A 94 -7.63 -10.70 -11.64
CA SER A 94 -7.69 -9.30 -11.21
C SER A 94 -8.46 -9.12 -9.92
N VAL A 95 -7.82 -8.42 -8.97
CA VAL A 95 -8.41 -7.99 -7.70
C VAL A 95 -8.55 -6.49 -7.70
N VAL A 96 -9.74 -5.97 -7.38
CA VAL A 96 -9.98 -4.54 -7.26
C VAL A 96 -10.37 -4.20 -5.84
N LEU A 97 -9.68 -3.21 -5.26
CA LEU A 97 -9.96 -2.69 -3.94
C LEU A 97 -10.95 -1.52 -4.02
N VAL A 98 -11.97 -1.55 -3.19
CA VAL A 98 -12.97 -0.47 -3.03
C VAL A 98 -12.89 0.02 -1.59
N ASP A 99 -12.67 1.30 -1.37
CA ASP A 99 -12.61 1.88 -0.03
C ASP A 99 -14.03 2.03 0.55
N TYR A 100 -14.31 1.43 1.70
CA TYR A 100 -15.59 1.50 2.40
C TYR A 100 -16.00 2.95 2.70
N ASN A 101 -15.05 3.79 3.08
CA ASN A 101 -15.29 5.19 3.41
C ASN A 101 -15.43 6.10 2.16
N ARG A 102 -15.17 5.54 0.96
CA ARG A 102 -15.27 6.23 -0.33
C ARG A 102 -15.86 5.31 -1.40
N PRO A 103 -17.13 4.94 -1.24
CA PRO A 103 -17.77 4.02 -2.17
C PRO A 103 -17.85 4.60 -3.58
N VAL A 104 -17.48 3.80 -4.56
CA VAL A 104 -17.43 4.20 -5.98
C VAL A 104 -18.81 4.58 -6.54
N PHE A 105 -19.91 4.10 -5.93
CA PHE A 105 -21.26 4.42 -6.33
C PHE A 105 -21.77 5.75 -5.74
N LYS A 106 -20.99 6.42 -4.86
CA LYS A 106 -21.24 7.76 -4.32
C LYS A 106 -20.23 8.80 -4.82
N ASP A 107 -19.36 8.43 -5.76
CA ASP A 107 -18.32 9.32 -6.29
C ASP A 107 -18.48 9.47 -7.82
N HIS A 108 -17.90 10.51 -8.39
CA HIS A 108 -17.99 10.87 -9.79
C HIS A 108 -16.63 10.80 -10.47
N LEU A 109 -16.64 10.74 -11.79
CA LEU A 109 -15.41 10.83 -12.59
C LEU A 109 -14.76 12.22 -12.46
N MET A 110 -13.44 12.26 -12.54
CA MET A 110 -12.72 13.51 -12.66
C MET A 110 -13.23 14.33 -13.86
N PRO A 111 -13.38 15.68 -13.76
CA PRO A 111 -12.98 16.53 -12.63
C PRO A 111 -14.04 16.69 -11.52
N PHE A 112 -15.28 16.20 -11.69
CA PHE A 112 -16.38 16.39 -10.75
C PHE A 112 -16.29 15.50 -9.50
N GLY A 113 -15.46 14.47 -9.52
CA GLY A 113 -15.16 13.57 -8.43
C GLY A 113 -13.73 13.07 -8.50
N ARG A 114 -13.45 11.93 -7.87
CA ARG A 114 -12.10 11.37 -7.77
C ARG A 114 -11.93 10.04 -8.52
N LEU A 115 -12.99 9.55 -9.17
CA LEU A 115 -12.88 8.32 -9.94
C LEU A 115 -12.03 8.52 -11.18
N ARG A 116 -11.06 7.64 -11.37
CA ARG A 116 -10.17 7.62 -12.55
C ARG A 116 -10.71 6.74 -13.69
N ASP A 117 -11.74 5.93 -13.42
CA ASP A 117 -12.38 5.04 -14.40
C ASP A 117 -13.86 4.84 -14.04
N LEU A 118 -14.65 4.33 -14.97
CA LEU A 118 -16.09 4.10 -14.80
C LEU A 118 -16.36 3.01 -13.74
N PRO A 119 -17.36 3.18 -12.85
CA PRO A 119 -17.76 2.13 -11.91
C PRO A 119 -18.14 0.81 -12.60
N SER A 120 -18.67 0.86 -13.82
CA SER A 120 -19.00 -0.34 -14.61
C SER A 120 -17.79 -1.25 -14.89
N ARG A 121 -16.57 -0.70 -14.86
CA ARG A 121 -15.32 -1.46 -15.02
C ARG A 121 -15.10 -2.50 -13.91
N LEU A 122 -15.72 -2.32 -12.74
CA LEU A 122 -15.67 -3.29 -11.65
C LEU A 122 -16.16 -4.69 -12.07
N SER A 123 -17.03 -4.76 -13.09
CA SER A 123 -17.48 -6.05 -13.65
C SER A 123 -16.37 -6.86 -14.32
N ALA A 124 -15.28 -6.22 -14.73
CA ALA A 124 -14.12 -6.89 -15.32
C ALA A 124 -13.24 -7.59 -14.28
N ALA A 125 -13.30 -7.19 -13.02
CA ALA A 125 -12.53 -7.83 -11.94
C ALA A 125 -13.05 -9.25 -11.66
N ASP A 126 -12.15 -10.10 -11.17
CA ASP A 126 -12.50 -11.45 -10.71
C ASP A 126 -12.94 -11.41 -9.25
N VAL A 127 -12.27 -10.58 -8.45
CA VAL A 127 -12.59 -10.35 -7.04
C VAL A 127 -12.67 -8.86 -6.76
N LEU A 128 -13.69 -8.45 -6.01
CA LEU A 128 -13.76 -7.16 -5.36
C LEU A 128 -13.46 -7.32 -3.88
N ILE A 129 -12.65 -6.43 -3.32
CA ILE A 129 -12.41 -6.37 -1.88
C ILE A 129 -12.83 -4.99 -1.39
N VAL A 130 -13.88 -4.94 -0.58
CA VAL A 130 -14.25 -3.73 0.14
C VAL A 130 -13.33 -3.63 1.35
N THR A 131 -12.47 -2.62 1.36
CA THR A 131 -11.44 -2.44 2.39
C THR A 131 -11.82 -1.37 3.40
N LYS A 132 -11.18 -1.39 4.56
CA LYS A 132 -11.42 -0.44 5.66
C LYS A 132 -12.86 -0.48 6.18
N CYS A 133 -13.50 -1.63 6.11
CA CYS A 133 -14.80 -1.83 6.73
C CYS A 133 -14.69 -1.64 8.25
N PRO A 134 -15.79 -1.30 8.93
CA PRO A 134 -15.89 -1.47 10.38
C PRO A 134 -15.48 -2.89 10.79
N THR A 135 -14.99 -3.05 12.01
CA THR A 135 -14.58 -4.37 12.53
C THR A 135 -15.74 -5.37 12.50
N TYR A 136 -16.95 -4.89 12.68
CA TYR A 136 -18.17 -5.67 12.51
C TYR A 136 -19.00 -5.06 11.36
N ILE A 137 -19.34 -5.90 10.40
CA ILE A 137 -20.28 -5.62 9.31
C ILE A 137 -21.20 -6.86 9.16
N ASP A 138 -22.49 -6.67 9.33
CA ASP A 138 -23.48 -7.74 9.26
C ASP A 138 -23.79 -8.17 7.81
N ASP A 139 -24.53 -9.25 7.67
CA ASP A 139 -24.83 -9.83 6.36
C ASP A 139 -25.78 -8.96 5.54
N GLU A 140 -26.67 -8.19 6.18
CA GLU A 140 -27.56 -7.24 5.50
C GLU A 140 -26.75 -6.09 4.89
N GLN A 141 -25.84 -5.50 5.64
CA GLN A 141 -24.93 -4.46 5.16
C GLN A 141 -24.02 -4.96 4.03
N ARG A 142 -23.54 -6.20 4.12
CA ARG A 142 -22.76 -6.83 3.04
C ARG A 142 -23.59 -6.99 1.77
N ALA A 143 -24.84 -7.43 1.90
CA ALA A 143 -25.76 -7.58 0.77
C ALA A 143 -26.13 -6.23 0.14
N GLU A 144 -26.34 -5.19 0.95
CA GLU A 144 -26.56 -3.83 0.47
C GLU A 144 -25.36 -3.32 -0.32
N TRP A 145 -24.14 -3.50 0.20
CA TRP A 145 -22.91 -3.13 -0.50
C TRP A 145 -22.76 -3.86 -1.85
N ALA A 146 -23.02 -5.17 -1.88
CA ALA A 146 -23.00 -5.97 -3.10
C ALA A 146 -23.98 -5.44 -4.13
N SER A 147 -25.22 -5.14 -3.71
CA SER A 147 -26.25 -4.56 -4.56
C SER A 147 -25.82 -3.21 -5.15
N ASN A 148 -25.29 -2.30 -4.33
CA ASN A 148 -24.80 -0.99 -4.75
C ASN A 148 -23.60 -1.10 -5.72
N LEU A 149 -22.78 -2.15 -5.62
CA LEU A 149 -21.71 -2.47 -6.57
C LEU A 149 -22.22 -3.16 -7.84
N GLY A 150 -23.56 -3.36 -7.98
CA GLY A 150 -24.20 -3.95 -9.16
C GLY A 150 -24.14 -5.48 -9.17
N ILE A 151 -24.05 -6.12 -8.03
CA ILE A 151 -24.12 -7.58 -7.86
C ILE A 151 -25.47 -7.94 -7.26
N LYS A 152 -26.13 -8.92 -7.85
CA LYS A 152 -27.40 -9.48 -7.43
C LYS A 152 -27.18 -10.85 -6.77
N GLU A 153 -28.18 -11.34 -6.05
CA GLU A 153 -28.16 -12.68 -5.46
C GLU A 153 -26.88 -12.94 -4.67
N PHE A 154 -26.45 -11.93 -3.88
CA PHE A 154 -25.25 -12.07 -3.07
C PHE A 154 -25.51 -13.00 -1.89
N ASP A 155 -24.67 -14.02 -1.78
CA ASP A 155 -24.65 -14.94 -0.65
C ASP A 155 -23.51 -14.56 0.31
N PRO A 156 -23.83 -14.07 1.52
CA PRO A 156 -22.81 -13.67 2.50
C PRO A 156 -21.90 -14.81 2.98
N GLN A 157 -22.37 -16.05 2.93
CA GLN A 157 -21.59 -17.21 3.40
C GLN A 157 -20.46 -17.57 2.41
N THR A 158 -20.77 -17.57 1.13
CA THR A 158 -19.77 -17.86 0.07
C THR A 158 -19.09 -16.61 -0.45
N CYS A 159 -19.58 -15.43 -0.08
CA CYS A 159 -19.15 -14.14 -0.61
C CYS A 159 -19.25 -14.05 -2.15
N MET A 160 -20.20 -14.76 -2.75
CA MET A 160 -20.45 -14.80 -4.19
C MET A 160 -21.76 -14.12 -4.56
N GLY A 161 -21.78 -13.51 -5.73
CA GLY A 161 -23.01 -12.99 -6.31
C GLY A 161 -22.94 -12.94 -7.84
N THR A 162 -24.02 -12.53 -8.47
CA THR A 162 -24.20 -12.57 -9.92
C THR A 162 -24.31 -11.16 -10.49
N ARG A 163 -23.53 -10.83 -11.51
CA ARG A 163 -23.63 -9.60 -12.31
C ARG A 163 -24.82 -9.66 -13.27
N LYS A 164 -25.29 -8.50 -13.76
CA LYS A 164 -26.36 -8.42 -14.77
C LYS A 164 -26.09 -9.25 -16.04
N ASN A 165 -24.82 -9.46 -16.37
CA ASN A 165 -24.41 -10.29 -17.52
C ASN A 165 -24.24 -11.77 -17.20
N GLY A 166 -24.69 -12.23 -16.05
CA GLY A 166 -24.58 -13.63 -15.58
C GLY A 166 -23.19 -14.01 -15.02
N LYS A 167 -22.18 -13.13 -15.06
CA LYS A 167 -20.87 -13.42 -14.50
C LYS A 167 -20.97 -13.54 -12.97
N LYS A 168 -20.50 -14.65 -12.41
CA LYS A 168 -20.27 -14.77 -10.95
C LYS A 168 -19.06 -13.95 -10.55
N GLN A 169 -19.16 -13.24 -9.44
CA GLN A 169 -18.07 -12.42 -8.91
C GLN A 169 -18.02 -12.53 -7.40
N ARG A 170 -16.82 -12.62 -6.85
CA ARG A 170 -16.60 -12.66 -5.41
C ARG A 170 -16.44 -11.25 -4.86
N ILE A 171 -17.08 -10.98 -3.70
CA ILE A 171 -16.87 -9.76 -2.93
C ILE A 171 -16.45 -10.15 -1.52
N LEU A 172 -15.28 -9.66 -1.12
CA LEU A 172 -14.75 -9.81 0.23
C LEU A 172 -14.84 -8.48 0.98
N PHE A 173 -15.02 -8.55 2.29
CA PHE A 173 -15.01 -7.39 3.18
C PHE A 173 -13.88 -7.54 4.17
N THR A 174 -13.05 -6.49 4.29
CA THR A 174 -11.87 -6.50 5.15
C THR A 174 -11.80 -5.23 5.99
N SER A 175 -11.42 -5.38 7.26
CA SER A 175 -11.11 -4.28 8.17
C SER A 175 -9.60 -4.08 8.27
N ILE A 176 -9.18 -2.93 8.80
CA ILE A 176 -7.77 -2.70 9.14
C ILE A 176 -7.53 -3.30 10.52
N ALA A 177 -6.58 -4.23 10.59
CA ALA A 177 -6.01 -4.68 11.85
C ALA A 177 -4.64 -4.01 12.02
N TYR A 178 -4.40 -3.49 13.21
CA TYR A 178 -3.08 -2.99 13.59
C TYR A 178 -2.35 -4.08 14.36
N ASP A 179 -1.12 -4.31 14.00
CA ASP A 179 -0.23 -5.24 14.69
C ASP A 179 0.46 -4.54 15.88
N THR A 180 1.15 -5.31 16.70
CA THR A 180 1.94 -4.78 17.81
C THR A 180 3.03 -3.85 17.28
N PRO A 181 3.29 -2.71 17.97
CA PRO A 181 4.38 -1.83 17.60
C PRO A 181 5.73 -2.55 17.61
N GLN A 182 6.54 -2.30 16.59
CA GLN A 182 7.87 -2.90 16.46
C GLN A 182 8.95 -1.84 16.62
N ALA A 183 10.04 -2.21 17.31
CA ALA A 183 11.20 -1.34 17.41
C ALA A 183 11.84 -1.14 16.04
N VAL A 184 12.06 0.13 15.67
CA VAL A 184 12.77 0.49 14.44
C VAL A 184 14.26 0.17 14.55
N PHE A 185 14.80 0.28 15.74
CA PHE A 185 16.18 -0.03 16.11
C PHE A 185 16.16 -1.10 17.20
N PRO A 186 16.43 -2.37 16.86
CA PRO A 186 16.34 -3.49 17.83
C PRO A 186 17.29 -3.34 19.03
N GLU A 187 18.42 -2.67 18.84
CA GLU A 187 19.41 -2.36 19.88
C GLU A 187 19.05 -1.13 20.71
N GLY A 188 17.89 -0.54 20.41
CA GLY A 188 17.41 0.66 21.06
C GLY A 188 16.72 0.37 22.40
N ASP A 189 16.14 1.44 22.90
CA ASP A 189 15.43 1.49 24.15
C ASP A 189 14.18 0.57 24.17
N SER A 190 14.11 -0.33 25.14
CA SER A 190 12.97 -1.25 25.35
C SER A 190 11.72 -0.58 25.95
N ARG A 191 11.77 0.73 26.22
CA ARG A 191 10.63 1.48 26.79
C ARG A 191 9.33 1.34 26.01
N TYR A 192 9.41 1.08 24.71
CA TYR A 192 8.22 0.87 23.87
C TYR A 192 7.34 -0.31 24.31
N LEU A 193 7.89 -1.27 25.06
CA LEU A 193 7.15 -2.45 25.54
C LEU A 193 6.16 -2.10 26.66
N TYR A 194 6.43 -1.07 27.45
CA TYR A 194 5.63 -0.70 28.63
C TYR A 194 5.29 0.78 28.74
N ALA A 195 5.75 1.62 27.85
CA ALA A 195 5.38 3.03 27.84
C ALA A 195 3.88 3.19 27.58
N LYS A 196 3.23 4.02 28.39
CA LYS A 196 1.82 4.39 28.20
C LYS A 196 1.64 5.79 27.58
N ARG A 197 2.73 6.48 27.30
CA ARG A 197 2.75 7.81 26.69
C ARG A 197 3.50 7.75 25.38
N LEU A 198 2.95 8.38 24.37
CA LEU A 198 3.59 8.38 23.06
C LEU A 198 3.58 9.76 22.39
N ILE A 199 4.60 10.00 21.59
CA ILE A 199 4.70 11.08 20.63
C ILE A 199 4.48 10.43 19.26
N LEU A 200 3.37 10.79 18.61
CA LEU A 200 3.03 10.29 17.30
C LEU A 200 3.47 11.29 16.23
N PHE A 201 4.13 10.78 15.17
CA PHE A 201 4.26 11.55 13.94
C PHE A 201 3.83 10.71 12.74
N SER A 202 3.12 11.32 11.78
CA SER A 202 2.61 10.63 10.61
C SER A 202 2.53 11.57 9.40
N GLY A 203 2.90 11.06 8.23
CA GLY A 203 2.76 11.70 6.91
C GLY A 203 1.92 10.83 5.99
N ILE A 204 0.72 10.44 6.44
CA ILE A 204 -0.27 9.66 5.70
C ILE A 204 -1.55 10.47 5.48
N ALA A 205 -2.30 10.15 4.44
CA ALA A 205 -3.48 10.91 4.02
C ALA A 205 -4.59 11.02 5.09
N ASN A 206 -4.72 10.02 5.97
CA ASN A 206 -5.66 10.03 7.09
C ASN A 206 -5.12 9.15 8.22
N ASP A 207 -4.72 9.76 9.31
CA ASP A 207 -4.20 9.07 10.49
C ASP A 207 -5.23 8.89 11.62
N THR A 208 -6.45 9.36 11.43
CA THR A 208 -7.52 9.25 12.44
C THR A 208 -7.77 7.81 12.90
N PRO A 209 -7.85 6.80 12.00
CA PRO A 209 -8.01 5.42 12.43
C PRO A 209 -6.84 4.91 13.29
N LEU A 210 -5.61 5.29 12.95
CA LEU A 210 -4.41 4.94 13.72
C LEU A 210 -4.44 5.60 15.11
N ARG A 211 -4.77 6.88 15.18
CA ARG A 211 -4.88 7.59 16.46
C ARG A 211 -5.94 6.98 17.36
N ASN A 212 -7.12 6.69 16.81
CA ASN A 212 -8.20 6.06 17.57
C ASN A 212 -7.77 4.69 18.14
N PHE A 213 -7.08 3.89 17.34
CA PHE A 213 -6.51 2.63 17.81
C PHE A 213 -5.50 2.85 18.94
N LEU A 214 -4.54 3.75 18.74
CA LEU A 214 -3.48 4.03 19.72
C LEU A 214 -4.01 4.64 21.03
N CYS A 215 -5.07 5.45 20.98
CA CYS A 215 -5.69 6.04 22.17
C CYS A 215 -6.30 4.99 23.12
N GLY A 216 -6.55 3.76 22.67
CA GLY A 216 -6.98 2.65 23.53
C GLY A 216 -5.91 2.24 24.53
N ASP A 217 -4.64 2.24 24.11
CA ASP A 217 -3.51 1.73 24.92
C ASP A 217 -2.55 2.83 25.37
N TYR A 218 -2.52 3.97 24.68
CA TYR A 218 -1.53 5.04 24.87
C TYR A 218 -2.17 6.40 25.07
N LYS A 219 -1.54 7.24 25.92
CA LYS A 219 -1.79 8.66 25.96
C LYS A 219 -0.89 9.38 24.96
N ILE A 220 -1.45 9.90 23.87
CA ILE A 220 -0.72 10.73 22.91
C ILE A 220 -0.44 12.09 23.54
N VAL A 221 0.84 12.34 23.87
CA VAL A 221 1.29 13.59 24.53
C VAL A 221 1.65 14.68 23.51
N LYS A 222 2.08 14.27 22.32
CA LYS A 222 2.37 15.16 21.19
C LYS A 222 2.04 14.47 19.88
N HIS A 223 1.45 15.20 18.95
CA HIS A 223 1.13 14.71 17.62
C HIS A 223 1.66 15.69 16.57
N PHE A 224 2.46 15.16 15.65
CA PHE A 224 2.95 15.85 14.46
C PHE A 224 2.25 15.25 13.24
N ASN A 225 1.33 16.00 12.67
CA ASN A 225 0.59 15.59 11.47
C ASN A 225 1.20 16.27 10.24
N PHE A 226 1.85 15.50 9.38
CA PHE A 226 2.45 15.98 8.14
C PHE A 226 1.56 15.62 6.93
N PRO A 227 1.66 16.35 5.82
CA PRO A 227 0.98 15.99 4.58
C PRO A 227 1.37 14.60 4.09
N ASP A 228 0.47 13.95 3.33
CA ASP A 228 0.79 12.65 2.72
C ASP A 228 2.03 12.77 1.80
N HIS A 229 2.87 11.75 1.84
CA HIS A 229 4.16 11.73 1.17
C HIS A 229 5.15 12.82 1.60
N HIS A 230 5.05 13.30 2.84
CA HIS A 230 5.97 14.28 3.40
C HIS A 230 7.43 13.80 3.36
N LYS A 231 8.35 14.72 3.03
CA LYS A 231 9.79 14.48 3.11
C LYS A 231 10.29 15.11 4.41
N PHE A 232 10.63 14.27 5.36
CA PHE A 232 11.12 14.75 6.65
C PHE A 232 12.42 15.53 6.51
N SER A 233 12.38 16.77 6.92
CA SER A 233 13.54 17.67 6.98
C SER A 233 14.29 17.50 8.30
N ARG A 234 15.53 18.03 8.37
CA ARG A 234 16.28 18.08 9.63
C ARG A 234 15.53 18.84 10.72
N ALA A 235 14.80 19.90 10.36
CA ALA A 235 13.99 20.67 11.29
C ALA A 235 12.82 19.86 11.86
N ASP A 236 12.17 19.04 11.04
CA ASP A 236 11.09 18.15 11.50
C ASP A 236 11.64 17.11 12.50
N ILE A 237 12.76 16.49 12.18
CA ILE A 237 13.40 15.49 13.05
C ILE A 237 13.84 16.16 14.37
N LEU A 238 14.42 17.37 14.32
CA LEU A 238 14.79 18.11 15.52
C LEU A 238 13.58 18.45 16.39
N SER A 239 12.46 18.84 15.78
CA SER A 239 11.22 19.12 16.48
C SER A 239 10.64 17.89 17.20
N ILE A 240 10.69 16.73 16.53
CA ILE A 240 10.28 15.45 17.12
C ILE A 240 11.20 15.06 18.28
N ARG A 241 12.53 15.23 18.12
CA ARG A 241 13.53 14.97 19.15
C ARG A 241 13.33 15.86 20.37
N ASN A 242 13.17 17.17 20.17
CA ASN A 242 12.90 18.11 21.26
C ASN A 242 11.63 17.73 22.04
N ALA A 243 10.58 17.26 21.35
CA ALA A 243 9.39 16.76 22.02
C ALA A 243 9.68 15.51 22.86
N ALA A 244 10.55 14.61 22.39
CA ALA A 244 10.98 13.45 23.14
C ALA A 244 11.79 13.83 24.40
N ASP A 245 12.65 14.82 24.30
CA ASP A 245 13.44 15.35 25.42
C ASP A 245 12.53 16.00 26.50
N VAL A 246 11.46 16.70 26.08
CA VAL A 246 10.44 17.28 26.98
C VAL A 246 9.57 16.19 27.64
N HIS A 247 9.40 15.06 26.98
CA HIS A 247 8.57 13.95 27.46
C HIS A 247 9.38 12.64 27.60
N PRO A 248 10.35 12.54 28.53
CA PRO A 248 11.32 11.44 28.57
C PRO A 248 10.72 10.07 28.86
N THR A 249 9.48 10.00 29.37
CA THR A 249 8.74 8.74 29.60
C THR A 249 7.90 8.30 28.40
N SER A 250 7.95 9.04 27.31
CA SER A 250 7.17 8.75 26.12
C SER A 250 8.03 8.03 25.07
N VAL A 251 7.39 7.16 24.28
CA VAL A 251 8.02 6.60 23.09
C VAL A 251 7.63 7.39 21.85
N VAL A 252 8.52 7.47 20.88
CA VAL A 252 8.22 8.06 19.57
C VAL A 252 7.72 6.95 18.66
N MET A 253 6.54 7.17 18.07
CA MET A 253 5.89 6.19 17.18
C MET A 253 5.55 6.83 15.85
N THR A 254 5.64 6.03 14.79
CA THR A 254 5.27 6.42 13.43
C THR A 254 4.74 5.23 12.64
N THR A 255 4.28 5.49 11.43
CA THR A 255 3.89 4.42 10.49
C THR A 255 5.11 3.76 9.85
N GLU A 256 4.99 2.49 9.44
CA GLU A 256 6.04 1.78 8.70
C GLU A 256 6.49 2.55 7.45
N LYS A 257 5.51 3.16 6.73
CA LYS A 257 5.76 3.99 5.54
C LYS A 257 6.64 5.21 5.84
N ASP A 258 6.34 5.93 6.93
CA ASP A 258 7.08 7.12 7.30
C ASP A 258 8.44 6.78 7.92
N CYS A 259 8.53 5.66 8.62
CA CYS A 259 9.80 5.13 9.12
C CYS A 259 10.83 4.95 7.99
N GLN A 260 10.43 4.38 6.84
CA GLN A 260 11.33 4.25 5.70
C GLN A 260 11.84 5.60 5.18
N ARG A 261 10.97 6.62 5.14
CA ARG A 261 11.33 7.98 4.71
C ARG A 261 12.29 8.66 5.66
N VAL A 262 12.11 8.47 6.96
CA VAL A 262 13.03 9.02 7.97
C VAL A 262 14.40 8.35 7.88
N ARG A 263 14.47 7.03 7.67
CA ARG A 263 15.75 6.32 7.46
C ARG A 263 16.53 6.83 6.25
N ASP A 264 15.83 7.21 5.18
CA ASP A 264 16.44 7.70 3.94
C ASP A 264 16.78 9.20 3.99
N SER A 265 16.42 9.91 5.06
CA SER A 265 16.64 11.36 5.22
C SER A 265 17.97 11.74 5.88
N LYS A 266 18.90 10.78 6.08
CA LYS A 266 20.25 11.00 6.59
C LYS A 266 21.16 11.69 5.58
#